data_cd670c8f8b65a258a0955bd48c0ee316
#
_entry.id   cd670c8f8b65a258a0955bd48c0ee316
#
_cell.length_a   1.000
_cell.length_b   1.000
_cell.length_c   1.000
_cell.angle_alpha   90.00
_cell.angle_beta   90.00
_cell.angle_gamma   90.00
#
_symmetry.space_group_name_H-M   'P 1'
#
loop_
_entity.id
_entity.type
_entity.pdbx_description
1 polymer ?
#
loop_
_entity_poly.entity_id
_entity_poly.type
_entity_poly.pdbx_seq_one_letter_code
_entity_poly.pdbx_strand_id
1 'polypeptide(L)'
;MAKQKLPVPFEQFAKRFRNAHEAYERLGKAVHSSGPLDPKTRELIQLGMAIGIRSEGAVHSHVNKAIEAGASAEEIRHAVLLGIPTLGLPTTVAAFTWAGDILDRRPKVRREKGKR
;
A
#
# COMPACT_ATOMS: atom_id res chain seq x y z
N MET A 1 -17.50 5.67 2.54
CA MET A 1 -16.75 4.78 1.99
C MET A 1 -16.46 3.58 2.82
N ALA A 2 -16.40 2.52 2.24
CA ALA A 2 -16.25 1.30 2.97
C ALA A 2 -14.84 1.16 3.50
N LYS A 3 -14.75 0.63 4.69
CA LYS A 3 -13.50 0.35 5.25
C LYS A 3 -12.88 -0.79 4.55
N GLN A 4 -11.61 -0.73 4.32
CA GLN A 4 -10.93 -1.83 3.68
C GLN A 4 -10.82 -2.99 4.62
N LYS A 5 -10.92 -4.18 4.06
CA LYS A 5 -10.75 -5.35 4.84
C LYS A 5 -9.30 -5.59 5.10
N LEU A 6 -8.95 -5.96 6.30
CA LEU A 6 -7.58 -6.33 6.62
C LEU A 6 -7.29 -7.71 6.05
N PRO A 7 -6.05 -7.99 5.68
CA PRO A 7 -5.67 -9.35 5.32
C PRO A 7 -5.99 -10.30 6.46
N VAL A 8 -6.33 -11.53 6.12
CA VAL A 8 -6.72 -12.50 7.13
C VAL A 8 -5.68 -12.68 8.21
N PRO A 9 -4.38 -12.84 7.89
CA PRO A 9 -3.39 -13.00 8.97
C PRO A 9 -3.33 -11.78 9.88
N PHE A 10 -3.44 -10.59 9.31
CA PHE A 10 -3.39 -9.38 10.10
C PHE A 10 -4.64 -9.24 10.97
N GLU A 11 -5.77 -9.60 10.41
CA GLU A 11 -7.02 -9.57 11.16
C GLU A 11 -6.98 -10.53 12.34
N GLN A 12 -6.42 -11.71 12.14
CA GLN A 12 -6.29 -12.68 13.21
C GLN A 12 -5.38 -12.17 14.31
N PHE A 13 -4.27 -11.53 13.93
CA PHE A 13 -3.37 -10.94 14.88
C PHE A 13 -4.08 -9.87 15.71
N ALA A 14 -4.81 -8.99 15.02
CA ALA A 14 -5.50 -7.89 15.69
C ALA A 14 -6.51 -8.41 16.71
N LYS A 15 -7.22 -9.46 16.36
CA LYS A 15 -8.20 -10.02 17.27
C LYS A 15 -7.56 -10.70 18.46
N ARG A 16 -6.49 -11.42 18.20
CA ARG A 16 -5.82 -12.17 19.25
C ARG A 16 -5.10 -11.26 20.22
N PHE A 17 -4.49 -10.21 19.72
CA PHE A 17 -3.69 -9.29 20.52
C PHE A 17 -4.24 -7.88 20.41
N ARG A 18 -5.45 -7.71 20.90
CA ARG A 18 -6.16 -6.47 20.71
C ARG A 18 -5.42 -5.25 21.26
N ASN A 19 -4.90 -5.35 22.48
CA ASN A 19 -4.23 -4.19 23.07
C ASN A 19 -2.97 -3.80 22.31
N ALA A 20 -2.20 -4.80 21.88
CA ALA A 20 -1.00 -4.53 21.11
C ALA A 20 -1.37 -3.89 19.76
N HIS A 21 -2.42 -4.40 19.15
CA HIS A 21 -2.86 -3.83 17.86
C HIS A 21 -3.32 -2.40 18.02
N GLU A 22 -4.07 -2.12 19.08
CA GLU A 22 -4.54 -0.76 19.32
C GLU A 22 -3.40 0.19 19.61
N ALA A 23 -2.39 -0.27 20.36
CA ALA A 23 -1.22 0.55 20.61
C ALA A 23 -0.47 0.85 19.32
N TYR A 24 -0.38 -0.15 18.45
CA TYR A 24 0.24 0.02 17.15
C TYR A 24 -0.52 1.06 16.31
N GLU A 25 -1.85 1.01 16.34
CA GLU A 25 -2.64 1.97 15.59
C GLU A 25 -2.43 3.38 16.11
N ARG A 26 -2.33 3.54 17.43
CA ARG A 26 -2.06 4.85 17.99
C ARG A 26 -0.69 5.36 17.60
N LEU A 27 0.30 4.46 17.58
CA LEU A 27 1.65 4.83 17.15
C LEU A 27 1.62 5.31 15.70
N GLY A 28 0.92 4.60 14.84
CA GLY A 28 0.83 4.98 13.44
C GLY A 28 0.26 6.38 13.27
N LYS A 29 -0.80 6.68 14.03
CA LYS A 29 -1.38 8.02 13.94
C LYS A 29 -0.43 9.08 14.42
N ALA A 30 0.28 8.81 15.51
CA ALA A 30 1.24 9.77 16.03
C ALA A 30 2.36 10.02 15.03
N VAL A 31 2.84 8.96 14.40
CA VAL A 31 3.91 9.08 13.40
C VAL A 31 3.43 9.88 12.20
N HIS A 32 2.23 9.57 11.72
CA HIS A 32 1.69 10.25 10.54
C HIS A 32 1.47 11.74 10.78
N SER A 33 1.12 12.13 11.99
CA SER A 33 0.85 13.53 12.26
C SER A 33 2.08 14.30 12.73
N SER A 34 3.25 13.67 12.70
CA SER A 34 4.46 14.30 13.21
C SER A 34 5.15 15.23 12.23
N GLY A 35 4.66 15.36 11.04
CA GLY A 35 5.33 16.21 10.06
C GLY A 35 4.38 16.68 8.97
N PRO A 36 4.90 17.42 8.01
CA PRO A 36 4.07 18.10 7.02
C PRO A 36 3.73 17.30 5.78
N LEU A 37 4.18 16.06 5.68
CA LEU A 37 3.88 15.28 4.48
C LEU A 37 2.40 14.90 4.45
N ASP A 38 1.77 15.12 3.32
CA ASP A 38 0.36 14.84 3.21
C ASP A 38 0.12 13.34 3.09
N PRO A 39 -1.13 12.89 3.27
CA PRO A 39 -1.40 11.46 3.30
C PRO A 39 -0.95 10.69 2.07
N LYS A 40 -1.19 11.24 0.87
CA LYS A 40 -0.79 10.53 -0.33
C LYS A 40 0.72 10.36 -0.40
N THR A 41 1.45 11.41 -0.11
CA THR A 41 2.90 11.34 -0.13
C THR A 41 3.43 10.34 0.89
N ARG A 42 2.85 10.37 2.09
CA ARG A 42 3.27 9.42 3.13
C ARG A 42 3.09 7.98 2.67
N GLU A 43 1.93 7.70 2.06
CA GLU A 43 1.67 6.32 1.67
C GLU A 43 2.57 5.86 0.53
N LEU A 44 2.89 6.74 -0.39
CA LEU A 44 3.79 6.36 -1.47
C LEU A 44 5.21 6.12 -0.94
N ILE A 45 5.64 6.93 0.03
CA ILE A 45 6.94 6.72 0.66
C ILE A 45 6.94 5.38 1.41
N GLN A 46 5.90 5.12 2.18
CA GLN A 46 5.85 3.89 2.95
C GLN A 46 5.71 2.66 2.06
N LEU A 47 5.06 2.82 0.91
CA LEU A 47 5.05 1.76 -0.09
C LEU A 47 6.48 1.42 -0.50
N GLY A 48 7.28 2.44 -0.76
CA GLY A 48 8.67 2.19 -1.11
C GLY A 48 9.43 1.46 -0.01
N MET A 49 9.16 1.81 1.25
CA MET A 49 9.79 1.10 2.37
C MET A 49 9.34 -0.35 2.43
N ALA A 50 8.06 -0.61 2.18
CA ALA A 50 7.53 -1.96 2.18
C ALA A 50 8.19 -2.80 1.08
N ILE A 51 8.42 -2.19 -0.08
CA ILE A 51 9.10 -2.87 -1.17
C ILE A 51 10.53 -3.20 -0.77
N GLY A 52 11.19 -2.26 -0.11
CA GLY A 52 12.59 -2.46 0.29
C GLY A 52 12.79 -3.62 1.23
N ILE A 53 11.82 -3.86 2.11
CA ILE A 53 11.91 -5.02 3.00
C ILE A 53 11.26 -6.25 2.39
N ARG A 54 10.81 -6.17 1.15
CA ARG A 54 10.21 -7.26 0.40
C ARG A 54 9.05 -7.89 1.14
N SER A 55 8.19 -7.08 1.70
CA SER A 55 7.04 -7.58 2.44
C SER A 55 5.79 -7.49 1.56
N GLU A 56 5.34 -8.63 1.07
CA GLU A 56 4.16 -8.66 0.22
C GLU A 56 2.95 -8.07 0.93
N GLY A 57 2.75 -8.45 2.19
CA GLY A 57 1.60 -7.94 2.94
C GLY A 57 1.67 -6.44 3.13
N ALA A 58 2.85 -5.90 3.41
CA ALA A 58 2.99 -4.46 3.58
C ALA A 58 2.79 -3.72 2.26
N VAL A 59 3.25 -4.30 1.15
CA VAL A 59 3.01 -3.70 -0.16
C VAL A 59 1.52 -3.63 -0.42
N HIS A 60 0.80 -4.73 -0.21
CA HIS A 60 -0.65 -4.72 -0.42
C HIS A 60 -1.32 -3.66 0.44
N SER A 61 -0.92 -3.58 1.71
CA SER A 61 -1.51 -2.63 2.64
C SER A 61 -1.28 -1.18 2.19
N HIS A 62 -0.05 -0.85 1.83
CA HIS A 62 0.24 0.53 1.45
C HIS A 62 -0.31 0.90 0.09
N VAL A 63 -0.46 -0.07 -0.82
CA VAL A 63 -1.16 0.21 -2.07
C VAL A 63 -2.60 0.60 -1.78
N ASN A 64 -3.28 -0.18 -0.93
CA ASN A 64 -4.65 0.15 -0.57
C ASN A 64 -4.75 1.51 0.09
N LYS A 65 -3.85 1.80 1.01
CA LYS A 65 -3.87 3.09 1.70
C LYS A 65 -3.55 4.25 0.77
N ALA A 66 -2.67 4.02 -0.19
CA ALA A 66 -2.35 5.06 -1.16
C ALA A 66 -3.57 5.38 -2.01
N ILE A 67 -4.31 4.35 -2.42
CA ILE A 67 -5.53 4.57 -3.17
C ILE A 67 -6.53 5.39 -2.35
N GLU A 68 -6.69 5.04 -1.08
CA GLU A 68 -7.60 5.78 -0.21
C GLU A 68 -7.16 7.23 -0.04
N ALA A 69 -5.87 7.48 -0.10
CA ALA A 69 -5.35 8.83 0.05
C ALA A 69 -5.34 9.60 -1.26
N GLY A 70 -5.86 9.01 -2.33
CA GLY A 70 -6.02 9.71 -3.59
C GLY A 70 -4.96 9.45 -4.64
N ALA A 71 -4.08 8.48 -4.41
CA ALA A 71 -3.08 8.16 -5.42
C ALA A 71 -3.72 7.43 -6.58
N SER A 72 -3.28 7.75 -7.80
CA SER A 72 -3.75 7.05 -8.97
C SER A 72 -2.95 5.77 -9.15
N ALA A 73 -3.48 4.86 -9.95
CA ALA A 73 -2.73 3.64 -10.28
C ALA A 73 -1.39 3.98 -10.92
N GLU A 74 -1.37 5.04 -11.71
CA GLU A 74 -0.13 5.45 -12.36
C GLU A 74 0.90 5.93 -11.36
N GLU A 75 0.44 6.69 -10.36
CA GLU A 75 1.36 7.16 -9.33
C GLU A 75 1.91 6.00 -8.52
N ILE A 76 1.07 5.03 -8.23
CA ILE A 76 1.51 3.86 -7.48
C ILE A 76 2.52 3.05 -8.29
N ARG A 77 2.23 2.83 -9.56
CA ARG A 77 3.15 2.09 -10.42
C ARG A 77 4.47 2.81 -10.60
N HIS A 78 4.42 4.15 -10.65
CA HIS A 78 5.65 4.93 -10.74
C HIS A 78 6.47 4.79 -9.45
N ALA A 79 5.81 4.80 -8.31
CA ALA A 79 6.52 4.60 -7.04
C ALA A 79 7.24 3.25 -7.02
N VAL A 80 6.56 2.21 -7.54
CA VAL A 80 7.19 0.89 -7.63
C VAL A 80 8.41 0.93 -8.56
N LEU A 81 8.26 1.57 -9.70
CA LEU A 81 9.31 1.64 -10.70
C LEU A 81 10.58 2.30 -10.14
N LEU A 82 10.40 3.25 -9.23
CA LEU A 82 11.55 3.93 -8.65
C LEU A 82 12.46 3.00 -7.87
N GLY A 83 12.02 1.78 -7.61
CA GLY A 83 12.86 0.81 -6.93
C GLY A 83 14.00 0.26 -7.78
N ILE A 84 13.92 0.37 -9.10
CA ILE A 84 14.93 -0.28 -9.94
C ILE A 84 16.35 0.17 -9.61
N PRO A 85 16.65 1.47 -9.60
CA PRO A 85 18.04 1.86 -9.36
C PRO A 85 18.52 1.64 -7.94
N THR A 86 17.59 1.49 -7.00
CA THR A 86 17.98 1.35 -5.60
C THR A 86 17.94 -0.09 -5.13
N LEU A 87 16.92 -0.83 -5.56
CA LEU A 87 16.67 -2.18 -5.04
C LEU A 87 16.92 -3.27 -6.06
N GLY A 88 17.04 -2.91 -7.32
CA GLY A 88 17.28 -3.91 -8.37
C GLY A 88 16.01 -4.37 -9.03
N LEU A 89 16.16 -4.93 -10.22
CA LEU A 89 15.03 -5.35 -11.03
C LEU A 89 14.23 -6.49 -10.41
N PRO A 90 14.85 -7.53 -9.86
CA PRO A 90 14.03 -8.63 -9.34
C PRO A 90 13.09 -8.20 -8.23
N THR A 91 13.56 -7.38 -7.31
CA THR A 91 12.71 -6.89 -6.23
C THR A 91 11.61 -5.99 -6.79
N THR A 92 11.94 -5.15 -7.76
CA THR A 92 10.96 -4.25 -8.35
C THR A 92 9.88 -5.02 -9.09
N VAL A 93 10.24 -6.09 -9.81
CA VAL A 93 9.26 -6.88 -10.54
C VAL A 93 8.33 -7.60 -9.56
N ALA A 94 8.88 -8.12 -8.46
CA ALA A 94 8.03 -8.74 -7.45
C ALA A 94 7.03 -7.72 -6.90
N ALA A 95 7.51 -6.52 -6.58
CA ALA A 95 6.63 -5.48 -6.07
C ALA A 95 5.58 -5.05 -7.09
N PHE A 96 5.98 -5.01 -8.34
CA PHE A 96 5.03 -4.69 -9.41
C PHE A 96 3.90 -5.71 -9.45
N THR A 97 4.23 -6.98 -9.30
CA THR A 97 3.23 -8.04 -9.26
C THR A 97 2.31 -7.88 -8.05
N TRP A 98 2.90 -7.62 -6.89
CA TRP A 98 2.10 -7.47 -5.67
C TRP A 98 1.21 -6.24 -5.73
N ALA A 99 1.70 -5.13 -6.27
CA ALA A 99 0.86 -3.95 -6.43
C ALA A 99 -0.27 -4.25 -7.41
N GLY A 100 0.04 -4.98 -8.46
CA GLY A 100 -0.95 -5.38 -9.44
C GLY A 100 -2.06 -6.23 -8.84
N ASP A 101 -1.73 -7.04 -7.82
CA ASP A 101 -2.76 -7.84 -7.15
C ASP A 101 -3.91 -6.95 -6.66
N ILE A 102 -3.59 -5.74 -6.23
CA ILE A 102 -4.60 -4.81 -5.75
C ILE A 102 -5.16 -3.97 -6.89
N LEU A 103 -4.26 -3.40 -7.69
CA LEU A 103 -4.67 -2.45 -8.72
C LEU A 103 -5.51 -3.11 -9.81
N ASP A 104 -5.15 -4.32 -10.19
CA ASP A 104 -5.83 -4.97 -11.30
C ASP A 104 -7.11 -5.66 -10.87
N ARG A 105 -7.29 -5.84 -9.56
CA ARG A 105 -8.49 -6.45 -9.06
C ARG A 105 -9.59 -5.47 -8.86
N ARG A 106 -9.30 -4.19 -8.83
CA ARG A 106 -10.30 -3.19 -8.59
C ARG A 106 -11.23 -3.09 -9.76
N PRO A 107 -12.51 -2.88 -9.53
CA PRO A 107 -13.45 -2.68 -10.61
C PRO A 107 -13.06 -1.47 -11.41
N LYS A 108 -12.98 -1.62 -12.73
CA LYS A 108 -12.67 -0.51 -13.53
C LYS A 108 -13.91 0.23 -13.76
N VAL A 109 -13.85 1.45 -13.53
CA VAL A 109 -14.98 2.23 -13.69
C VAL A 109 -15.30 2.27 -15.04
N ARG A 110 -15.54 2.05 -15.75
CA ARG A 110 -15.86 2.10 -16.95
C ARG A 110 -14.86 2.05 -17.87
N ARG A 111 -14.36 1.35 -18.09
CA ARG A 111 -13.34 1.27 -18.81
C ARG A 111 -13.74 1.36 -20.09
N GLU A 112 -13.76 1.72 -20.57
CA GLU A 112 -14.14 1.87 -21.60
C GLU A 112 -13.84 1.16 -22.46
N LYS A 113 -14.33 0.74 -22.79
CA LYS A 113 -14.31 0.16 -23.47
C LYS A 113 -13.51 0.05 -24.17
N GLY A 114 -13.19 -0.30 -24.43
CA GLY A 114 -12.42 -0.48 -25.03
C GLY A 114 -11.31 -0.32 -24.94
N LYS A 115 -10.91 -0.21 -24.56
CA LYS A 115 -9.94 -0.05 -24.49
C LYS A 115 -9.25 -0.89 -24.28
N ARG A 116 -9.09 -1.51 -24.23
CA ARG A 116 -8.48 -2.23 -24.11
C ARG A 116 -8.09 -2.53 -24.45
#